data_f171f26ea9aed0bb8ee5022c7556d489
#
_entry.id   f171f26ea9aed0bb8ee5022c7556d489
#
_cell.length_a   1.000
_cell.length_b   1.000
_cell.length_c   1.000
_cell.angle_alpha   90.00
_cell.angle_beta   90.00
_cell.angle_gamma   90.00
#
_symmetry.space_group_name_H-M   'P 1'
#
loop_
_entity.id
_entity.type
_entity.pdbx_description
1 polymer ?
#
loop_
_entity_poly.entity_id
_entity_poly.type
_entity_poly.pdbx_seq_one_letter_code
_entity_poly.pdbx_strand_id
1 'polypeptide(L)'
;MSSELSPRDCASGLPERLAPPDPIDPAALLAASGLATFEHSSEIVSTMERAREMAITVGLPLPAAIVADRQTFGRGQQGARWWQAPGSLAVSVVLGAVDAGSAAVPLAPQPIWSLACGVALAETLALLLPTVRPRVRWPNDIEVQGKKLAGILVETAPGDRVIFGIGVNTTGSAATAPIPLRTKLTTLPDLTGRPLPRQRVLAEFLPRFFQLLRAIAADPGVLQLRYRPLCALTGQVVTIHRGGTLLRGLCRGIAADGALLLDAETGPLRVHSGSLTDPADVWRGCEPA
;
A
#
# COMPACT_ATOMS: atom_id res chain seq x y z
N MET A 1 20.50 -24.91 -5.12
CA MET A 1 21.42 -24.13 -5.96
C MET A 1 20.85 -22.71 -6.01
N SER A 2 21.34 -21.84 -5.14
CA SER A 2 20.94 -20.43 -5.08
C SER A 2 21.62 -19.71 -6.26
N SER A 3 20.85 -19.26 -7.24
CA SER A 3 21.37 -18.41 -8.31
C SER A 3 21.56 -16.99 -7.73
N GLU A 4 22.78 -16.67 -7.34
CA GLU A 4 23.19 -15.30 -7.07
C GLU A 4 23.00 -14.49 -8.36
N LEU A 5 22.14 -13.46 -8.31
CA LEU A 5 21.91 -12.53 -9.41
C LEU A 5 23.21 -11.73 -9.64
N SER A 6 23.73 -11.78 -10.86
CA SER A 6 24.90 -11.01 -11.26
C SER A 6 24.63 -9.51 -11.15
N PRO A 7 25.62 -8.67 -10.76
CA PRO A 7 25.50 -7.21 -10.75
C PRO A 7 25.09 -6.59 -12.11
N ARG A 8 25.28 -7.33 -13.21
CA ARG A 8 24.88 -6.90 -14.57
C ARG A 8 23.36 -6.89 -14.81
N ASP A 9 22.59 -7.64 -14.00
CA ASP A 9 21.12 -7.71 -14.13
C ASP A 9 20.42 -6.46 -13.56
N CYS A 10 21.16 -5.61 -12.83
CA CYS A 10 20.65 -4.35 -12.27
C CYS A 10 20.91 -3.13 -13.15
N ALA A 11 21.83 -3.21 -14.15
CA ALA A 11 22.42 -2.04 -14.81
C ALA A 11 22.00 -1.85 -16.29
N SER A 12 21.06 -2.59 -16.85
CA SER A 12 20.70 -2.45 -18.27
C SER A 12 19.46 -1.60 -18.49
N GLY A 13 19.64 -0.31 -18.55
CA GLY A 13 18.66 0.65 -19.05
C GLY A 13 19.22 2.07 -18.94
N LEU A 14 19.69 2.63 -20.06
CA LEU A 14 19.85 4.08 -20.17
C LEU A 14 18.55 4.74 -19.72
N PRO A 15 18.60 5.84 -18.94
CA PRO A 15 17.38 6.51 -18.50
C PRO A 15 16.66 7.03 -19.75
N GLU A 16 15.59 6.35 -20.13
CA GLU A 16 14.58 6.95 -20.98
C GLU A 16 14.26 8.32 -20.38
N ARG A 17 14.26 9.38 -21.17
CA ARG A 17 13.87 10.71 -20.69
C ARG A 17 12.42 10.60 -20.23
N LEU A 18 12.27 10.28 -18.95
CA LEU A 18 10.96 10.12 -18.33
C LEU A 18 10.27 11.48 -18.37
N ALA A 19 9.02 11.47 -18.81
CA ALA A 19 8.19 12.65 -18.67
C ALA A 19 8.23 13.12 -17.21
N PRO A 20 8.31 14.44 -16.97
CA PRO A 20 8.31 14.96 -15.62
C PRO A 20 7.05 14.46 -14.89
N PRO A 21 7.14 14.20 -13.58
CA PRO A 21 5.97 13.81 -12.79
C PRO A 21 4.89 14.88 -12.93
N ASP A 22 3.61 14.45 -12.93
CA ASP A 22 2.48 15.36 -12.95
C ASP A 22 2.53 16.33 -11.76
N PRO A 23 2.28 17.63 -11.98
CA PRO A 23 2.35 18.62 -10.93
C PRO A 23 1.28 18.33 -9.85
N ILE A 24 1.62 18.62 -8.59
CA ILE A 24 0.69 18.61 -7.48
C ILE A 24 0.51 20.06 -7.01
N ASP A 25 -0.73 20.53 -6.97
CA ASP A 25 -1.10 21.80 -6.34
C ASP A 25 -1.39 21.55 -4.86
N PRO A 26 -0.52 21.99 -3.92
CA PRO A 26 -0.72 21.75 -2.51
C PRO A 26 -1.99 22.41 -1.94
N ALA A 27 -2.34 23.60 -2.41
CA ALA A 27 -3.51 24.32 -1.92
C ALA A 27 -4.81 23.63 -2.34
N ALA A 28 -4.90 23.24 -3.61
CA ALA A 28 -6.05 22.50 -4.12
C ALA A 28 -6.17 21.10 -3.44
N LEU A 29 -5.06 20.43 -3.18
CA LEU A 29 -5.07 19.15 -2.49
C LEU A 29 -5.53 19.29 -1.03
N LEU A 30 -4.99 20.26 -0.27
CA LEU A 30 -5.41 20.52 1.10
C LEU A 30 -6.92 20.80 1.18
N ALA A 31 -7.43 21.63 0.26
CA ALA A 31 -8.86 21.96 0.22
C ALA A 31 -9.76 20.74 -0.07
N ALA A 32 -9.27 19.77 -0.87
CA ALA A 32 -10.07 18.61 -1.32
C ALA A 32 -9.92 17.37 -0.44
N SER A 33 -8.81 17.22 0.28
CA SER A 33 -8.40 15.94 0.87
C SER A 33 -8.76 15.74 2.35
N GLY A 34 -9.03 16.83 3.07
CA GLY A 34 -9.18 16.81 4.53
C GLY A 34 -7.85 16.72 5.29
N LEU A 35 -6.72 16.92 4.62
CA LEU A 35 -5.40 17.07 5.25
C LEU A 35 -5.30 18.44 5.93
N ALA A 36 -4.61 18.49 7.08
CA ALA A 36 -4.23 19.74 7.74
C ALA A 36 -2.80 20.18 7.35
N THR A 37 -1.94 19.22 6.99
CA THR A 37 -0.56 19.49 6.56
C THR A 37 -0.24 18.65 5.32
N PHE A 38 0.43 19.26 4.35
CA PHE A 38 0.91 18.58 3.14
C PHE A 38 2.32 19.02 2.78
N GLU A 39 3.19 18.06 2.52
CA GLU A 39 4.54 18.26 2.01
C GLU A 39 4.70 17.56 0.65
N HIS A 40 5.50 18.16 -0.22
CA HIS A 40 5.90 17.57 -1.50
C HIS A 40 7.42 17.65 -1.65
N SER A 41 8.05 16.55 -2.05
CA SER A 41 9.48 16.49 -2.31
C SER A 41 9.73 15.92 -3.71
N SER A 42 10.64 16.54 -4.46
CA SER A 42 11.08 16.00 -5.75
C SER A 42 11.88 14.71 -5.58
N GLU A 43 12.72 14.64 -4.54
CA GLU A 43 13.47 13.43 -4.20
C GLU A 43 13.68 13.33 -2.69
N ILE A 44 13.51 12.12 -2.16
CA ILE A 44 13.73 11.81 -0.74
C ILE A 44 14.17 10.35 -0.59
N VAL A 45 14.78 10.02 0.53
CA VAL A 45 15.12 8.62 0.83
C VAL A 45 13.86 7.77 0.88
N SER A 46 12.89 8.15 1.72
CA SER A 46 11.60 7.48 1.84
C SER A 46 10.56 8.40 2.44
N THR A 47 9.34 8.42 1.89
CA THR A 47 8.21 9.15 2.49
C THR A 47 7.88 8.63 3.88
N MET A 48 8.11 7.34 4.16
CA MET A 48 7.92 6.76 5.50
C MET A 48 8.90 7.31 6.52
N GLU A 49 10.16 7.57 6.14
CA GLU A 49 11.14 8.20 7.04
C GLU A 49 10.72 9.63 7.39
N ARG A 50 10.35 10.42 6.39
CA ARG A 50 9.85 11.77 6.62
C ARG A 50 8.57 11.77 7.47
N ALA A 51 7.66 10.84 7.20
CA ALA A 51 6.44 10.71 7.98
C ALA A 51 6.67 10.34 9.45
N ARG A 52 7.72 9.55 9.77
CA ARG A 52 8.12 9.31 11.17
C ARG A 52 8.59 10.59 11.86
N GLU A 53 9.37 11.44 11.17
CA GLU A 53 9.77 12.75 11.68
C GLU A 53 8.55 13.65 11.90
N MET A 54 7.62 13.68 10.93
CA MET A 54 6.35 14.42 11.08
C MET A 54 5.54 13.91 12.27
N ALA A 55 5.50 12.59 12.47
CA ALA A 55 4.74 11.98 13.55
C ALA A 55 5.24 12.33 14.96
N ILE A 56 6.51 12.69 15.13
CA ILE A 56 7.06 13.13 16.41
C ILE A 56 7.19 14.66 16.54
N THR A 57 6.84 15.41 15.49
CA THR A 57 6.87 16.87 15.52
C THR A 57 5.74 17.41 16.39
N VAL A 58 6.12 18.09 17.47
CA VAL A 58 5.16 18.69 18.41
C VAL A 58 4.37 19.82 17.73
N GLY A 59 3.04 19.77 17.84
CA GLY A 59 2.16 20.81 17.30
C GLY A 59 1.92 20.73 15.78
N LEU A 60 2.45 19.72 15.10
CA LEU A 60 2.13 19.52 13.68
C LEU A 60 0.63 19.22 13.51
N PRO A 61 -0.12 20.01 12.73
CA PRO A 61 -1.53 19.74 12.47
C PRO A 61 -1.72 18.44 11.70
N LEU A 62 -2.64 17.57 12.15
CA LEU A 62 -2.98 16.31 11.54
C LEU A 62 -4.44 16.33 11.03
N PRO A 63 -4.78 15.50 10.04
CA PRO A 63 -3.94 14.58 9.26
C PRO A 63 -2.85 15.27 8.46
N ALA A 64 -1.67 14.66 8.36
CA ALA A 64 -0.56 15.19 7.58
C ALA A 64 -0.12 14.19 6.51
N ALA A 65 0.38 14.66 5.37
CA ALA A 65 0.90 13.80 4.33
C ALA A 65 2.16 14.36 3.68
N ILE A 66 3.03 13.46 3.22
CA ILE A 66 4.20 13.72 2.37
C ILE A 66 4.11 12.89 1.10
N VAL A 67 4.26 13.54 -0.05
CA VAL A 67 4.38 12.89 -1.37
C VAL A 67 5.79 13.10 -1.91
N ALA A 68 6.34 12.08 -2.56
CA ALA A 68 7.61 12.18 -3.25
C ALA A 68 7.47 11.81 -4.74
N ASP A 69 8.16 12.58 -5.60
CA ASP A 69 8.27 12.23 -7.02
C ASP A 69 9.19 11.03 -7.20
N ARG A 70 10.25 10.94 -6.39
CA ARG A 70 11.20 9.85 -6.38
C ARG A 70 11.63 9.49 -4.96
N GLN A 71 11.65 8.19 -4.68
CA GLN A 71 12.29 7.64 -3.48
C GLN A 71 13.57 6.91 -3.85
N THR A 72 14.69 7.22 -3.18
CA THR A 72 15.96 6.51 -3.38
C THR A 72 15.98 5.17 -2.65
N PHE A 73 15.20 5.05 -1.56
CA PHE A 73 15.09 3.83 -0.75
C PHE A 73 13.64 3.58 -0.28
N GLY A 74 12.72 3.36 -1.23
CA GLY A 74 11.33 3.04 -0.90
C GLY A 74 11.22 1.77 -0.05
N ARG A 75 10.36 1.80 0.97
CA ARG A 75 10.18 0.70 1.94
C ARG A 75 8.92 -0.10 1.66
N GLY A 76 9.01 -1.42 1.87
CA GLY A 76 7.91 -2.37 1.91
C GLY A 76 7.89 -3.14 3.22
N GLN A 77 7.00 -4.12 3.36
CA GLN A 77 6.93 -4.99 4.53
C GLN A 77 8.12 -5.96 4.61
N GLN A 78 8.46 -6.39 5.84
CA GLN A 78 9.47 -7.44 6.10
C GLN A 78 10.84 -7.16 5.47
N GLY A 79 11.24 -5.87 5.40
CA GLY A 79 12.49 -5.46 4.79
C GLY A 79 12.50 -5.50 3.25
N ALA A 80 11.37 -5.75 2.62
CA ALA A 80 11.21 -5.59 1.17
C ALA A 80 11.46 -4.13 0.76
N ARG A 81 11.96 -3.95 -0.45
CA ARG A 81 12.02 -2.63 -1.09
C ARG A 81 10.77 -2.41 -1.93
N TRP A 82 10.33 -1.16 -1.95
CA TRP A 82 9.30 -0.71 -2.88
C TRP A 82 9.97 -0.22 -4.16
N TRP A 83 9.67 -0.86 -5.29
CA TRP A 83 10.04 -0.33 -6.60
C TRP A 83 9.01 0.73 -7.01
N GLN A 84 9.50 1.89 -7.41
CA GLN A 84 8.68 3.01 -7.88
C GLN A 84 9.08 3.37 -9.29
N ALA A 85 8.18 3.26 -10.26
CA ALA A 85 8.37 3.91 -11.54
C ALA A 85 8.39 5.43 -11.31
N PRO A 86 9.30 6.18 -11.98
CA PRO A 86 9.36 7.62 -11.82
C PRO A 86 8.01 8.29 -12.06
N GLY A 87 7.62 9.21 -11.17
CA GLY A 87 6.33 9.87 -11.19
C GLY A 87 5.14 9.03 -10.69
N SER A 88 5.35 7.77 -10.29
CA SER A 88 4.34 6.98 -9.60
C SER A 88 4.04 7.56 -8.22
N LEU A 89 2.83 7.32 -7.73
CA LEU A 89 2.41 7.82 -6.42
C LEU A 89 3.17 7.09 -5.30
N ALA A 90 3.95 7.85 -4.53
CA ALA A 90 4.47 7.46 -3.23
C ALA A 90 4.04 8.51 -2.21
N VAL A 91 3.20 8.12 -1.29
CA VAL A 91 2.66 8.99 -0.24
C VAL A 91 2.74 8.31 1.11
N SER A 92 3.06 9.07 2.16
CA SER A 92 2.88 8.63 3.53
C SER A 92 1.93 9.60 4.25
N VAL A 93 0.95 9.04 4.97
CA VAL A 93 -0.08 9.79 5.70
C VAL A 93 0.10 9.52 7.18
N VAL A 94 0.16 10.59 7.99
CA VAL A 94 0.25 10.53 9.44
C VAL A 94 -1.11 10.90 10.02
N LEU A 95 -1.65 10.00 10.83
CA LEU A 95 -2.91 10.20 11.55
C LEU A 95 -2.67 10.17 13.07
N GLY A 96 -3.44 10.96 13.80
CA GLY A 96 -3.60 10.80 15.25
C GLY A 96 -4.72 9.80 15.58
N ALA A 97 -4.74 9.31 16.81
CA ALA A 97 -5.82 8.41 17.27
C ALA A 97 -7.22 9.04 17.14
N VAL A 98 -7.33 10.36 17.34
CA VAL A 98 -8.58 11.11 17.22
C VAL A 98 -9.04 11.22 15.75
N ASP A 99 -8.09 11.37 14.81
CA ASP A 99 -8.38 11.51 13.38
C ASP A 99 -8.89 10.19 12.78
N ALA A 100 -8.44 9.07 13.33
CA ALA A 100 -8.91 7.74 12.96
C ALA A 100 -10.34 7.44 13.48
N GLY A 101 -10.95 8.38 14.21
CA GLY A 101 -12.34 8.23 14.71
C GLY A 101 -12.48 7.36 15.94
N SER A 102 -11.40 7.09 16.68
CA SER A 102 -11.45 6.19 17.79
C SER A 102 -10.68 6.67 19.02
N ALA A 103 -11.39 6.80 20.12
CA ALA A 103 -10.83 6.79 21.47
C ALA A 103 -10.41 5.36 21.95
N ALA A 104 -10.56 4.34 21.12
CA ALA A 104 -10.46 2.94 21.56
C ALA A 104 -9.83 1.96 20.54
N VAL A 105 -9.24 2.39 19.43
CA VAL A 105 -8.53 1.44 18.56
C VAL A 105 -7.16 1.15 19.14
N PRO A 106 -6.85 -0.12 19.48
CA PRO A 106 -5.52 -0.49 19.94
C PRO A 106 -4.49 -0.12 18.89
N LEU A 107 -3.48 0.66 19.26
CA LEU A 107 -2.40 1.16 18.41
C LEU A 107 -1.40 0.08 17.97
N ALA A 108 -1.67 -1.18 18.26
CA ALA A 108 -0.88 -2.28 17.70
C ALA A 108 -1.13 -2.38 16.18
N PRO A 109 -0.09 -2.61 15.36
CA PRO A 109 -0.26 -2.84 13.93
C PRO A 109 -1.20 -4.04 13.72
N GLN A 110 -2.41 -3.76 13.27
CA GLN A 110 -3.41 -4.78 12.97
C GLN A 110 -3.72 -4.81 11.49
N PRO A 111 -4.07 -5.97 10.92
CA PRO A 111 -4.46 -6.08 9.51
C PRO A 111 -5.57 -5.12 9.11
N ILE A 112 -6.46 -4.78 10.05
CA ILE A 112 -7.59 -3.89 9.83
C ILE A 112 -7.19 -2.54 9.21
N TRP A 113 -6.05 -1.97 9.60
CA TRP A 113 -5.60 -0.67 9.11
C TRP A 113 -5.16 -0.71 7.65
N SER A 114 -4.30 -1.68 7.28
CA SER A 114 -3.86 -1.83 5.90
C SER A 114 -5.00 -2.25 4.98
N LEU A 115 -5.93 -3.07 5.46
CA LEU A 115 -7.11 -3.48 4.71
C LEU A 115 -8.10 -2.33 4.52
N ALA A 116 -8.33 -1.48 5.52
CA ALA A 116 -9.16 -0.28 5.38
C ALA A 116 -8.59 0.68 4.32
N CYS A 117 -7.27 0.93 4.38
CA CYS A 117 -6.57 1.70 3.36
C CYS A 117 -6.71 1.05 1.97
N GLY A 118 -6.51 -0.27 1.87
CA GLY A 118 -6.63 -1.04 0.64
C GLY A 118 -8.04 -1.00 0.04
N VAL A 119 -9.07 -1.15 0.85
CA VAL A 119 -10.48 -1.04 0.41
C VAL A 119 -10.76 0.34 -0.15
N ALA A 120 -10.43 1.41 0.60
CA ALA A 120 -10.66 2.78 0.14
C ALA A 120 -9.90 3.08 -1.16
N LEU A 121 -8.66 2.60 -1.29
CA LEU A 121 -7.86 2.77 -2.51
C LEU A 121 -8.44 1.98 -3.69
N ALA A 122 -8.83 0.72 -3.50
CA ALA A 122 -9.41 -0.10 -4.55
C ALA A 122 -10.73 0.50 -5.07
N GLU A 123 -11.61 0.98 -4.19
CA GLU A 123 -12.86 1.66 -4.57
C GLU A 123 -12.58 2.97 -5.31
N THR A 124 -11.58 3.74 -4.88
CA THR A 124 -11.14 4.96 -5.57
C THR A 124 -10.66 4.67 -6.98
N LEU A 125 -9.79 3.67 -7.15
CA LEU A 125 -9.28 3.29 -8.46
C LEU A 125 -10.39 2.76 -9.38
N ALA A 126 -11.34 1.98 -8.86
CA ALA A 126 -12.49 1.52 -9.62
C ALA A 126 -13.42 2.66 -10.05
N LEU A 127 -13.58 3.70 -9.21
CA LEU A 127 -14.35 4.91 -9.55
C LEU A 127 -13.66 5.73 -10.66
N LEU A 128 -12.35 5.95 -10.52
CA LEU A 128 -11.59 6.78 -11.47
C LEU A 128 -11.34 6.06 -12.81
N LEU A 129 -11.30 4.74 -12.80
CA LEU A 129 -10.99 3.87 -13.93
C LEU A 129 -12.02 2.71 -14.00
N PRO A 130 -13.24 2.94 -14.52
CA PRO A 130 -14.31 1.94 -14.49
C PRO A 130 -14.01 0.64 -15.23
N THR A 131 -13.01 0.61 -16.10
CA THR A 131 -12.54 -0.60 -16.81
C THR A 131 -11.56 -1.43 -15.99
N VAL A 132 -10.95 -0.86 -14.95
CA VAL A 132 -10.03 -1.55 -14.05
C VAL A 132 -10.82 -2.21 -12.93
N ARG A 133 -10.41 -3.43 -12.55
CA ARG A 133 -11.04 -4.22 -11.47
C ARG A 133 -10.02 -4.48 -10.37
N PRO A 134 -9.76 -3.49 -9.48
CA PRO A 134 -8.82 -3.67 -8.39
C PRO A 134 -9.38 -4.68 -7.38
N ARG A 135 -8.49 -5.54 -6.85
CA ARG A 135 -8.78 -6.49 -5.78
C ARG A 135 -7.82 -6.24 -4.63
N VAL A 136 -8.28 -6.47 -3.41
CA VAL A 136 -7.43 -6.37 -2.21
C VAL A 136 -6.91 -7.76 -1.89
N ARG A 137 -5.59 -7.92 -1.96
CA ARG A 137 -4.89 -9.12 -1.54
C ARG A 137 -4.37 -8.93 -0.13
N TRP A 138 -4.90 -9.71 0.78
CA TRP A 138 -4.46 -9.71 2.18
C TRP A 138 -2.95 -9.94 2.30
N PRO A 139 -2.23 -9.24 3.21
CA PRO A 139 -2.76 -8.28 4.16
C PRO A 139 -2.76 -6.83 3.67
N ASN A 140 -2.13 -6.47 2.53
CA ASN A 140 -1.75 -5.08 2.28
C ASN A 140 -1.54 -4.70 0.81
N ASP A 141 -1.91 -5.54 -0.13
CA ASP A 141 -1.65 -5.30 -1.55
C ASP A 141 -2.95 -5.05 -2.33
N ILE A 142 -2.85 -4.22 -3.35
CA ILE A 142 -3.87 -4.10 -4.40
C ILE A 142 -3.34 -4.79 -5.65
N GLU A 143 -4.14 -5.68 -6.21
CA GLU A 143 -3.82 -6.35 -7.47
C GLU A 143 -4.88 -6.10 -8.54
N VAL A 144 -4.45 -6.20 -9.78
CA VAL A 144 -5.30 -6.24 -10.96
C VAL A 144 -4.81 -7.39 -11.83
N GLN A 145 -5.71 -8.29 -12.22
CA GLN A 145 -5.36 -9.47 -13.03
C GLN A 145 -4.23 -10.33 -12.41
N GLY A 146 -4.23 -10.46 -11.08
CA GLY A 146 -3.22 -11.23 -10.35
C GLY A 146 -1.85 -10.58 -10.23
N LYS A 147 -1.68 -9.31 -10.65
CA LYS A 147 -0.43 -8.56 -10.55
C LYS A 147 -0.57 -7.37 -9.61
N LYS A 148 0.46 -7.12 -8.81
CA LYS A 148 0.48 -6.04 -7.83
C LYS A 148 0.50 -4.67 -8.52
N LEU A 149 -0.50 -3.85 -8.23
CA LEU A 149 -0.63 -2.46 -8.66
C LEU A 149 -0.22 -1.47 -7.55
N ALA A 150 -0.54 -1.80 -6.30
CA ALA A 150 -0.24 -0.96 -5.15
C ALA A 150 0.13 -1.79 -3.92
N GLY A 151 0.84 -1.16 -2.98
CA GLY A 151 1.18 -1.75 -1.69
C GLY A 151 1.03 -0.74 -0.56
N ILE A 152 0.68 -1.22 0.62
CA ILE A 152 0.43 -0.44 1.82
C ILE A 152 1.35 -0.92 2.93
N LEU A 153 2.01 0.01 3.61
CA LEU A 153 2.82 -0.23 4.79
C LEU A 153 2.24 0.58 5.94
N VAL A 154 1.92 -0.07 7.06
CA VAL A 154 1.40 0.61 8.24
C VAL A 154 2.39 0.47 9.38
N GLU A 155 2.69 1.58 10.02
CA GLU A 155 3.55 1.66 11.20
C GLU A 155 2.89 2.51 12.28
N THR A 156 3.24 2.24 13.53
CA THR A 156 2.87 3.08 14.67
C THR A 156 4.04 3.97 15.06
N ALA A 157 3.73 5.15 15.59
CA ALA A 157 4.73 6.08 16.10
C ALA A 157 4.30 6.59 17.50
N PRO A 158 5.24 7.15 18.31
CA PRO A 158 4.92 7.74 19.60
C PRO A 158 3.79 8.77 19.54
N GLY A 159 3.06 8.94 20.64
CA GLY A 159 1.97 9.90 20.76
C GLY A 159 0.71 9.47 20.04
N ASP A 160 0.43 8.17 20.03
CA ASP A 160 -0.77 7.57 19.42
C ASP A 160 -0.92 7.93 17.95
N ARG A 161 0.19 7.85 17.21
CA ARG A 161 0.24 8.13 15.78
C ARG A 161 0.30 6.86 14.97
N VAL A 162 -0.38 6.88 13.82
CA VAL A 162 -0.32 5.81 12.81
C VAL A 162 0.15 6.41 11.49
N ILE A 163 1.08 5.73 10.84
CA ILE A 163 1.67 6.13 9.57
C ILE A 163 1.26 5.11 8.52
N PHE A 164 0.69 5.59 7.42
CA PHE A 164 0.31 4.78 6.26
C PHE A 164 1.23 5.15 5.09
N GLY A 165 2.14 4.26 4.72
CA GLY A 165 2.90 4.36 3.48
C GLY A 165 2.13 3.69 2.35
N ILE A 166 1.89 4.39 1.27
CA ILE A 166 1.07 3.94 0.16
C ILE A 166 1.83 4.18 -1.14
N GLY A 167 2.13 3.08 -1.85
CA GLY A 167 2.71 3.12 -3.19
C GLY A 167 1.70 2.66 -4.22
N VAL A 168 1.50 3.44 -5.29
CA VAL A 168 0.62 3.06 -6.41
C VAL A 168 1.35 3.28 -7.71
N ASN A 169 1.42 2.26 -8.57
CA ASN A 169 2.05 2.33 -9.89
C ASN A 169 1.16 3.12 -10.87
N THR A 170 1.09 4.45 -10.70
CA THR A 170 0.24 5.34 -11.50
C THR A 170 0.83 5.70 -12.85
N THR A 171 2.15 5.51 -13.01
CA THR A 171 2.92 5.84 -14.21
C THR A 171 3.91 4.73 -14.58
N GLY A 172 4.63 4.90 -15.70
CA GLY A 172 5.65 3.97 -16.15
C GLY A 172 5.11 2.64 -16.65
N SER A 173 5.99 1.67 -16.82
CA SER A 173 5.64 0.31 -17.24
C SER A 173 6.36 -0.74 -16.38
N ALA A 174 5.70 -1.85 -16.10
CA ALA A 174 6.28 -3.00 -15.44
C ALA A 174 7.49 -3.57 -16.20
N ALA A 175 7.58 -3.35 -17.51
CA ALA A 175 8.73 -3.76 -18.32
C ALA A 175 10.05 -3.08 -17.89
N THR A 176 9.97 -1.90 -17.27
CA THR A 176 11.16 -1.17 -16.76
C THR A 176 11.55 -1.57 -15.33
N ALA A 177 10.75 -2.40 -14.68
CA ALA A 177 11.05 -2.89 -13.34
C ALA A 177 12.23 -3.88 -13.36
N PRO A 178 12.90 -4.10 -12.21
CA PRO A 178 13.85 -5.19 -12.06
C PRO A 178 13.25 -6.54 -12.50
N ILE A 179 14.06 -7.37 -13.16
CA ILE A 179 13.62 -8.64 -13.78
C ILE A 179 12.71 -9.47 -12.84
N PRO A 180 13.05 -9.69 -11.55
CA PRO A 180 12.20 -10.50 -10.65
C PRO A 180 10.81 -9.92 -10.40
N LEU A 181 10.59 -8.64 -10.69
CA LEU A 181 9.32 -7.94 -10.46
C LEU A 181 8.44 -7.82 -11.71
N ARG A 182 9.01 -7.89 -12.92
CA ARG A 182 8.29 -7.61 -14.19
C ARG A 182 7.03 -8.42 -14.38
N THR A 183 7.00 -9.68 -13.94
CA THR A 183 5.84 -10.57 -14.03
C THR A 183 4.90 -10.46 -12.84
N LYS A 184 5.38 -9.92 -11.71
CA LYS A 184 4.66 -9.86 -10.43
C LYS A 184 3.89 -8.57 -10.23
N LEU A 185 4.22 -7.50 -10.99
CA LEU A 185 3.57 -6.20 -10.85
C LEU A 185 2.96 -5.70 -12.17
N THR A 186 2.11 -4.69 -12.07
CA THR A 186 1.52 -3.96 -13.17
C THR A 186 1.49 -2.46 -12.87
N THR A 187 1.24 -1.65 -13.88
CA THR A 187 1.06 -0.20 -13.76
C THR A 187 -0.27 0.22 -14.39
N LEU A 188 -0.77 1.40 -14.03
CA LEU A 188 -1.98 1.90 -14.68
C LEU A 188 -1.82 2.11 -16.20
N PRO A 189 -0.68 2.63 -16.71
CA PRO A 189 -0.45 2.67 -18.15
C PRO A 189 -0.45 1.30 -18.83
N ASP A 190 0.10 0.26 -18.21
CA ASP A 190 0.04 -1.11 -18.76
C ASP A 190 -1.40 -1.63 -18.88
N LEU A 191 -2.30 -1.16 -18.00
CA LEU A 191 -3.71 -1.58 -17.96
C LEU A 191 -4.63 -0.73 -18.83
N THR A 192 -4.34 0.57 -18.98
CA THR A 192 -5.27 1.56 -19.56
C THR A 192 -4.69 2.36 -20.72
N GLY A 193 -3.40 2.19 -21.03
CA GLY A 193 -2.66 2.96 -22.02
C GLY A 193 -2.32 4.39 -21.61
N ARG A 194 -2.67 4.82 -20.39
CA ARG A 194 -2.40 6.20 -19.92
C ARG A 194 -2.15 6.25 -18.41
N PRO A 195 -1.33 7.24 -17.94
CA PRO A 195 -1.15 7.47 -16.52
C PRO A 195 -2.41 8.05 -15.86
N LEU A 196 -2.49 7.93 -14.54
CA LEU A 196 -3.51 8.58 -13.73
C LEU A 196 -2.82 9.63 -12.83
N PRO A 197 -3.23 10.92 -12.90
CA PRO A 197 -2.63 11.98 -12.11
C PRO A 197 -2.71 11.69 -10.59
N ARG A 198 -1.58 11.82 -9.92
CA ARG A 198 -1.43 11.54 -8.47
C ARG A 198 -2.35 12.42 -7.62
N GLN A 199 -2.45 13.70 -7.95
CA GLN A 199 -3.35 14.62 -7.27
C GLN A 199 -4.80 14.16 -7.34
N ARG A 200 -5.26 13.66 -8.50
CA ARG A 200 -6.61 13.14 -8.67
C ARG A 200 -6.86 11.91 -7.81
N VAL A 201 -5.86 11.01 -7.73
CA VAL A 201 -5.95 9.84 -6.84
C VAL A 201 -6.08 10.29 -5.39
N LEU A 202 -5.21 11.19 -4.95
CA LEU A 202 -5.20 11.66 -3.55
C LEU A 202 -6.47 12.40 -3.15
N ALA A 203 -6.96 13.31 -4.00
CA ALA A 203 -8.18 14.08 -3.75
C ALA A 203 -9.43 13.20 -3.58
N GLU A 204 -9.49 12.09 -4.31
CA GLU A 204 -10.59 11.13 -4.23
C GLU A 204 -10.40 10.07 -3.13
N PHE A 205 -9.16 9.65 -2.90
CA PHE A 205 -8.84 8.58 -1.97
C PHE A 205 -8.88 9.03 -0.51
N LEU A 206 -8.23 10.15 -0.17
CA LEU A 206 -8.05 10.55 1.22
C LEU A 206 -9.37 10.78 1.97
N PRO A 207 -10.35 11.50 1.42
CA PRO A 207 -11.64 11.67 2.09
C PRO A 207 -12.37 10.33 2.31
N ARG A 208 -12.34 9.43 1.33
CA ARG A 208 -12.94 8.10 1.43
C ARG A 208 -12.25 7.24 2.48
N PHE A 209 -10.93 7.31 2.53
CA PHE A 209 -10.14 6.60 3.52
C PHE A 209 -10.45 7.08 4.94
N PHE A 210 -10.47 8.39 5.18
CA PHE A 210 -10.80 8.94 6.48
C PHE A 210 -12.25 8.64 6.90
N GLN A 211 -13.18 8.68 5.95
CA GLN A 211 -14.57 8.29 6.20
C GLN A 211 -14.69 6.80 6.57
N LEU A 212 -13.96 5.92 5.86
CA LEU A 212 -13.96 4.49 6.16
C LEU A 212 -13.37 4.20 7.53
N LEU A 213 -12.27 4.86 7.92
CA LEU A 213 -11.69 4.71 9.25
C LEU A 213 -12.70 5.08 10.35
N ARG A 214 -13.43 6.18 10.20
CA ARG A 214 -14.49 6.58 11.14
C ARG A 214 -15.63 5.56 11.18
N ALA A 215 -16.04 5.04 10.03
CA ALA A 215 -17.09 4.02 9.97
C ALA A 215 -16.68 2.70 10.65
N ILE A 216 -15.43 2.26 10.47
CA ILE A 216 -14.88 1.06 11.12
C ILE A 216 -14.76 1.26 12.64
N ALA A 217 -14.41 2.46 13.08
CA ALA A 217 -14.37 2.78 14.51
C ALA A 217 -15.74 2.67 15.19
N ALA A 218 -16.81 3.04 14.47
CA ALA A 218 -18.18 2.90 14.95
C ALA A 218 -18.70 1.45 14.84
N ASP A 219 -18.34 0.75 13.76
CA ASP A 219 -18.74 -0.65 13.51
C ASP A 219 -17.64 -1.38 12.70
N PRO A 220 -16.84 -2.24 13.34
CA PRO A 220 -15.81 -3.03 12.66
C PRO A 220 -16.33 -3.95 11.54
N GLY A 221 -17.60 -4.32 11.57
CA GLY A 221 -18.25 -5.13 10.54
C GLY A 221 -18.30 -4.45 9.17
N VAL A 222 -18.24 -3.12 9.14
CA VAL A 222 -18.19 -2.32 7.90
C VAL A 222 -17.00 -2.71 7.03
N LEU A 223 -15.82 -2.95 7.62
CA LEU A 223 -14.66 -3.38 6.84
C LEU A 223 -14.92 -4.73 6.16
N GLN A 224 -15.42 -5.72 6.89
CA GLN A 224 -15.69 -7.04 6.35
C GLN A 224 -16.68 -6.97 5.17
N LEU A 225 -17.74 -6.17 5.32
CA LEU A 225 -18.76 -5.98 4.29
C LEU A 225 -18.17 -5.37 3.01
N ARG A 226 -17.36 -4.30 3.15
CA ARG A 226 -16.75 -3.60 1.99
C ARG A 226 -15.60 -4.39 1.37
N TYR A 227 -14.84 -5.14 2.16
CA TYR A 227 -13.75 -5.97 1.69
C TYR A 227 -14.24 -7.19 0.88
N ARG A 228 -15.37 -7.81 1.26
CA ARG A 228 -15.87 -9.04 0.67
C ARG A 228 -15.92 -9.05 -0.88
N PRO A 229 -16.49 -8.04 -1.57
CA PRO A 229 -16.52 -8.00 -3.03
C PRO A 229 -15.14 -7.74 -3.65
N LEU A 230 -14.19 -7.19 -2.89
CA LEU A 230 -12.85 -6.84 -3.33
C LEU A 230 -11.81 -7.91 -3.02
N CYS A 231 -12.12 -8.92 -2.21
CA CYS A 231 -11.16 -9.92 -1.79
C CYS A 231 -10.58 -10.69 -2.98
N ALA A 232 -9.26 -10.65 -3.14
CA ALA A 232 -8.56 -11.39 -4.19
C ALA A 232 -8.46 -12.89 -3.92
N LEU A 233 -8.64 -13.32 -2.67
CA LEU A 233 -8.28 -14.67 -2.20
C LEU A 233 -9.48 -15.58 -1.91
N THR A 234 -10.69 -15.03 -1.73
CA THR A 234 -11.86 -15.83 -1.38
C THR A 234 -12.08 -16.97 -2.38
N GLY A 235 -12.22 -18.19 -1.86
CA GLY A 235 -12.41 -19.41 -2.65
C GLY A 235 -11.11 -20.02 -3.18
N GLN A 236 -9.94 -19.44 -2.86
CA GLN A 236 -8.63 -20.00 -3.24
C GLN A 236 -7.98 -20.70 -2.05
N VAL A 237 -7.24 -21.79 -2.32
CA VAL A 237 -6.34 -22.39 -1.34
C VAL A 237 -5.06 -21.54 -1.31
N VAL A 238 -4.75 -21.01 -0.13
CA VAL A 238 -3.60 -20.14 0.09
C VAL A 238 -2.65 -20.74 1.11
N THR A 239 -1.36 -20.36 1.00
CA THR A 239 -0.32 -20.70 1.97
C THR A 239 0.20 -19.40 2.58
N ILE A 240 0.19 -19.32 3.91
CA ILE A 240 0.68 -18.18 4.69
C ILE A 240 1.98 -18.56 5.37
N HIS A 241 3.04 -17.80 5.12
CA HIS A 241 4.31 -17.88 5.83
C HIS A 241 4.27 -17.04 7.10
N ARG A 242 4.41 -17.66 8.26
CA ARG A 242 4.33 -17.00 9.57
C ARG A 242 5.37 -17.56 10.53
N GLY A 243 6.43 -16.79 10.82
CA GLY A 243 7.44 -17.18 11.83
C GLY A 243 8.02 -18.59 11.63
N GLY A 244 8.32 -18.98 10.39
CA GLY A 244 8.82 -20.32 10.07
C GLY A 244 7.73 -21.39 9.92
N THR A 245 6.46 -21.06 10.20
CA THR A 245 5.33 -21.98 10.04
C THR A 245 4.58 -21.67 8.74
N LEU A 246 4.10 -22.74 8.07
CA LEU A 246 3.22 -22.65 6.90
C LEU A 246 1.79 -23.00 7.33
N LEU A 247 0.88 -22.05 7.12
CA LEU A 247 -0.55 -22.25 7.32
C LEU A 247 -1.21 -22.36 5.95
N ARG A 248 -1.85 -23.49 5.66
CA ARG A 248 -2.52 -23.72 4.37
C ARG A 248 -4.00 -23.97 4.59
N GLY A 249 -4.83 -23.32 3.78
CA GLY A 249 -6.27 -23.52 3.85
C GLY A 249 -7.04 -22.78 2.78
N LEU A 250 -8.32 -23.09 2.64
CA LEU A 250 -9.25 -22.42 1.74
C LEU A 250 -9.66 -21.07 2.34
N CYS A 251 -9.38 -19.98 1.63
CA CYS A 251 -9.73 -18.64 2.10
C CYS A 251 -11.24 -18.39 2.06
N ARG A 252 -11.80 -17.93 3.20
CA ARG A 252 -13.20 -17.56 3.38
C ARG A 252 -13.43 -16.04 3.46
N GLY A 253 -12.38 -15.25 3.29
CA GLY A 253 -12.42 -13.80 3.46
C GLY A 253 -11.74 -13.35 4.74
N ILE A 254 -12.24 -12.27 5.37
CA ILE A 254 -11.70 -11.74 6.61
C ILE A 254 -12.76 -11.70 7.71
N ALA A 255 -12.31 -11.68 8.96
CA ALA A 255 -13.12 -11.32 10.12
C ALA A 255 -13.21 -9.80 10.28
N ALA A 256 -14.09 -9.34 11.20
CA ALA A 256 -14.29 -7.91 11.47
C ALA A 256 -13.01 -7.18 11.94
N ASP A 257 -12.09 -7.89 12.60
CA ASP A 257 -10.78 -7.36 13.03
C ASP A 257 -9.68 -7.42 11.94
N GLY A 258 -10.05 -7.84 10.71
CA GLY A 258 -9.12 -7.96 9.59
C GLY A 258 -8.33 -9.26 9.53
N ALA A 259 -8.53 -10.20 10.47
CA ALA A 259 -7.89 -11.51 10.40
C ALA A 259 -8.35 -12.29 9.16
N LEU A 260 -7.43 -12.90 8.42
CA LEU A 260 -7.76 -13.80 7.32
C LEU A 260 -8.40 -15.08 7.87
N LEU A 261 -9.51 -15.49 7.28
CA LEU A 261 -10.23 -16.71 7.64
C LEU A 261 -9.88 -17.84 6.68
N LEU A 262 -9.37 -18.95 7.20
CA LEU A 262 -8.99 -20.12 6.42
C LEU A 262 -9.70 -21.37 6.94
N ASP A 263 -10.23 -22.18 6.05
CA ASP A 263 -10.58 -23.58 6.35
C ASP A 263 -9.36 -24.42 6.04
N ALA A 264 -8.64 -24.84 7.07
CA ALA A 264 -7.51 -25.74 7.00
C ALA A 264 -7.91 -27.19 7.32
N GLU A 265 -7.06 -28.14 6.99
CA GLU A 265 -7.28 -29.58 7.35
C GLU A 265 -7.42 -29.78 8.87
N THR A 266 -6.76 -28.93 9.67
CA THR A 266 -6.84 -28.94 11.14
C THR A 266 -8.06 -28.24 11.70
N GLY A 267 -8.93 -27.68 10.85
CA GLY A 267 -10.09 -26.88 11.22
C GLY A 267 -9.97 -25.40 10.83
N PRO A 268 -10.95 -24.56 11.19
CA PRO A 268 -10.96 -23.15 10.87
C PRO A 268 -9.85 -22.39 11.60
N LEU A 269 -9.13 -21.54 10.86
CA LEU A 269 -8.05 -20.71 11.37
C LEU A 269 -8.37 -19.22 11.19
N ARG A 270 -7.91 -18.41 12.16
CA ARG A 270 -7.87 -16.93 12.10
C ARG A 270 -6.41 -16.47 12.06
N VAL A 271 -6.00 -15.81 10.99
CA VAL A 271 -4.61 -15.41 10.78
C VAL A 271 -4.52 -13.88 10.78
N HIS A 272 -3.86 -13.32 11.80
CA HIS A 272 -3.71 -11.87 11.97
C HIS A 272 -2.44 -11.31 11.32
N SER A 273 -1.44 -12.16 11.07
CA SER A 273 -0.16 -11.74 10.49
C SER A 273 0.46 -12.86 9.66
N GLY A 274 1.28 -12.49 8.69
CA GLY A 274 1.98 -13.42 7.83
C GLY A 274 2.12 -12.87 6.42
N SER A 275 2.75 -13.63 5.53
CA SER A 275 2.96 -13.28 4.13
C SER A 275 2.44 -14.39 3.23
N LEU A 276 1.78 -14.00 2.14
CA LEU A 276 1.45 -14.87 1.02
C LEU A 276 2.64 -15.07 0.05
N THR A 277 3.68 -14.25 0.23
CA THR A 277 4.91 -14.34 -0.55
C THR A 277 5.93 -15.15 0.24
N ASP A 278 6.59 -16.09 -0.41
CA ASP A 278 7.72 -16.79 0.19
C ASP A 278 8.79 -15.75 0.59
N PRO A 279 9.35 -15.81 1.81
CA PRO A 279 10.42 -14.93 2.22
C PRO A 279 11.64 -14.93 1.29
N ALA A 280 11.91 -16.05 0.60
CA ALA A 280 12.96 -16.15 -0.40
C ALA A 280 12.66 -15.35 -1.68
N ASP A 281 11.36 -15.10 -1.97
CA ASP A 281 10.91 -14.35 -3.14
C ASP A 281 10.74 -12.84 -2.88
N VAL A 282 11.05 -12.38 -1.68
CA VAL A 282 10.95 -10.96 -1.32
C VAL A 282 12.09 -10.18 -1.95
N TRP A 283 11.75 -9.25 -2.86
CA TRP A 283 12.76 -8.38 -3.47
C TRP A 283 13.27 -7.33 -2.47
N ARG A 284 14.58 -7.29 -2.25
CA ARG A 284 15.24 -6.39 -1.29
C ARG A 284 16.02 -5.25 -1.95
N GLY A 285 15.93 -5.14 -3.27
CA GLY A 285 16.71 -4.19 -4.05
C GLY A 285 18.06 -4.79 -4.46
N CYS A 286 18.78 -4.04 -5.28
CA CYS A 286 20.20 -4.32 -5.55
C CYS A 286 21.03 -3.64 -4.46
N GLU A 287 22.03 -4.33 -3.92
CA GLU A 287 23.01 -3.67 -3.05
C GLU A 287 23.77 -2.63 -3.90
N PRO A 288 24.05 -1.42 -3.34
CA PRO A 288 24.96 -0.51 -4.00
C PRO A 288 26.33 -1.19 -4.13
N ALA A 289 26.89 -1.14 -5.33
CA ALA A 289 28.24 -1.62 -5.60
C ALA A 289 29.29 -0.76 -4.88
#